data_0541404d71a80544630fcad572fed194
#
_entry.id   0541404d71a80544630fcad572fed194
#
_cell.length_a   1.000
_cell.length_b   1.000
_cell.length_c   1.000
_cell.angle_alpha   90.00
_cell.angle_beta   90.00
_cell.angle_gamma   90.00
#
_symmetry.space_group_name_H-M   'P 1'
#
loop_
_entity.id
_entity.type
_entity.pdbx_description
1 polymer ?
#
loop_
_entity_poly.entity_id
_entity_poly.type
_entity_poly.pdbx_seq_one_letter_code
_entity_poly.pdbx_strand_id
1 'polypeptide(L)'
;MTTQRKLSIYEQNQLRRFGFSNHDLLSQGELPVEYLTGSLTFKNLDLKVNQAVLIPRVETEDLVDLICEFSHDLINRGEAINYLEVGTGSGAISLAFFDDLIKHKSVICEQFVMTDISKEALSLAQENFQRLFAHPLLNKLKFLESDLLQQIFVKPKPQATKFNLIVANLPYIPSSAWHNLDSSVKDFEPKLALDGGVNGFVLINRLLEQILEKNLLTDHGKIFLEVYETHQKAYIEANFPKLTQHFVIKEQRDQFARHRFLILQKP
;
A
#
# COMPACT_ATOMS: atom_id res chain seq x y z
N MET A 1 -35.57 14.19 10.26
CA MET A 1 -34.60 15.22 10.67
C MET A 1 -33.26 14.67 10.25
N THR A 2 -32.64 15.18 9.19
CA THR A 2 -31.29 14.82 8.79
C THR A 2 -30.35 15.36 9.85
N THR A 3 -29.71 14.47 10.60
CA THR A 3 -28.64 14.85 11.55
C THR A 3 -27.55 15.56 10.75
N GLN A 4 -27.36 16.82 11.03
CA GLN A 4 -26.31 17.61 10.37
C GLN A 4 -24.95 17.00 10.71
N ARG A 5 -24.10 16.69 9.68
CA ARG A 5 -22.73 16.19 9.85
C ARG A 5 -21.98 17.06 10.86
N LYS A 6 -21.36 16.44 11.85
CA LYS A 6 -20.51 17.11 12.85
C LYS A 6 -19.05 16.84 12.51
N LEU A 7 -18.29 17.90 12.28
CA LEU A 7 -16.87 17.78 11.96
C LEU A 7 -16.05 17.38 13.20
N SER A 8 -15.15 16.42 13.01
CA SER A 8 -14.14 16.04 13.99
C SER A 8 -13.09 17.15 14.20
N ILE A 9 -12.31 17.05 15.27
CA ILE A 9 -11.19 17.97 15.52
C ILE A 9 -10.15 17.86 14.39
N TYR A 10 -9.90 16.65 13.90
CA TYR A 10 -9.00 16.41 12.78
C TYR A 10 -9.46 17.16 11.53
N GLU A 11 -10.71 17.01 11.11
CA GLU A 11 -11.26 17.69 9.93
C GLU A 11 -11.16 19.22 10.07
N GLN A 12 -11.51 19.76 11.22
CA GLN A 12 -11.41 21.21 11.48
C GLN A 12 -9.96 21.74 11.39
N ASN A 13 -8.99 20.96 11.90
CA ASN A 13 -7.57 21.32 11.82
C ASN A 13 -7.06 21.25 10.39
N GLN A 14 -7.45 20.22 9.64
CA GLN A 14 -7.11 20.04 8.23
C GLN A 14 -7.65 21.21 7.38
N LEU A 15 -8.92 21.57 7.56
CA LEU A 15 -9.53 22.73 6.88
C LEU A 15 -8.78 24.02 7.15
N ARG A 16 -8.47 24.32 8.43
CA ARG A 16 -7.70 25.53 8.81
C ARG A 16 -6.32 25.55 8.16
N ARG A 17 -5.63 24.41 8.16
CA ARG A 17 -4.28 24.29 7.58
C ARG A 17 -4.25 24.65 6.10
N PHE A 18 -5.30 24.28 5.36
CA PHE A 18 -5.39 24.48 3.91
C PHE A 18 -6.28 25.68 3.52
N GLY A 19 -6.72 26.50 4.48
CA GLY A 19 -7.46 27.74 4.21
C GLY A 19 -8.93 27.55 3.83
N PHE A 20 -9.52 26.38 4.17
CA PHE A 20 -10.93 26.08 3.97
C PHE A 20 -11.75 26.39 5.23
N SER A 21 -13.01 26.71 5.03
CA SER A 21 -13.99 26.88 6.11
C SER A 21 -14.75 25.57 6.39
N ASN A 22 -15.39 25.48 7.56
CA ASN A 22 -16.26 24.36 7.88
C ASN A 22 -17.44 24.26 6.89
N HIS A 23 -17.92 25.37 6.36
CA HIS A 23 -19.00 25.41 5.38
C HIS A 23 -18.58 24.73 4.07
N ASP A 24 -17.31 24.91 3.63
CA ASP A 24 -16.83 24.32 2.38
C ASP A 24 -16.95 22.79 2.42
N LEU A 25 -16.60 22.14 3.55
CA LEU A 25 -16.75 20.71 3.71
C LEU A 25 -18.20 20.27 3.92
N LEU A 26 -18.94 20.98 4.77
CA LEU A 26 -20.33 20.63 5.07
C LEU A 26 -21.26 20.74 3.85
N SER A 27 -20.96 21.63 2.92
CA SER A 27 -21.71 21.75 1.64
C SER A 27 -21.46 20.59 0.67
N GLN A 28 -20.41 19.77 0.90
CA GLN A 28 -20.06 18.63 0.07
C GLN A 28 -20.59 17.29 0.64
N GLY A 29 -21.49 17.32 1.62
CA GLY A 29 -22.05 16.12 2.23
C GLY A 29 -21.00 15.32 3.01
N GLU A 30 -20.84 14.04 2.68
CA GLU A 30 -19.90 13.14 3.36
C GLU A 30 -18.51 13.06 2.68
N LEU A 31 -18.19 14.03 1.81
CA LEU A 31 -16.84 14.09 1.19
C LEU A 31 -15.74 14.07 2.26
N PRO A 32 -14.73 13.18 2.16
CA PRO A 32 -13.56 13.21 3.04
C PRO A 32 -12.81 14.53 2.95
N VAL A 33 -12.35 15.04 4.09
CA VAL A 33 -11.63 16.31 4.16
C VAL A 33 -10.32 16.26 3.36
N GLU A 34 -9.71 15.10 3.26
CA GLU A 34 -8.50 14.85 2.48
C GLU A 34 -8.72 15.12 0.99
N TYR A 35 -9.87 14.73 0.46
CA TYR A 35 -10.18 15.00 -0.95
C TYR A 35 -10.54 16.48 -1.19
N LEU A 36 -11.18 17.15 -0.22
CA LEU A 36 -11.42 18.58 -0.34
C LEU A 36 -10.11 19.39 -0.31
N THR A 37 -9.22 19.04 0.61
CA THR A 37 -7.93 19.74 0.77
C THR A 37 -6.86 19.26 -0.21
N GLY A 38 -7.08 18.12 -0.87
CA GLY A 38 -6.12 17.47 -1.77
C GLY A 38 -4.87 16.96 -1.05
N SER A 39 -4.91 16.80 0.27
CA SER A 39 -3.71 16.47 1.06
C SER A 39 -4.01 15.63 2.29
N LEU A 40 -3.03 14.80 2.66
CA LEU A 40 -3.01 13.97 3.87
C LEU A 40 -1.59 13.91 4.43
N THR A 41 -1.43 13.94 5.76
CA THR A 41 -0.16 13.63 6.41
C THR A 41 -0.07 12.12 6.70
N PHE A 42 0.98 11.45 6.21
CA PHE A 42 1.27 10.04 6.42
C PHE A 42 2.75 9.87 6.76
N LYS A 43 3.09 9.25 7.90
CA LYS A 43 4.49 9.12 8.39
C LYS A 43 5.27 10.44 8.32
N ASN A 44 4.67 11.55 8.72
CA ASN A 44 5.25 12.90 8.66
C ASN A 44 5.50 13.46 7.23
N LEU A 45 5.01 12.79 6.20
CA LEU A 45 5.04 13.29 4.83
C LEU A 45 3.66 13.84 4.45
N ASP A 46 3.64 15.02 3.85
CA ASP A 46 2.40 15.59 3.30
C ASP A 46 2.20 15.07 1.87
N LEU A 47 1.27 14.14 1.71
CA LEU A 47 0.96 13.52 0.43
C LEU A 47 -0.19 14.27 -0.27
N LYS A 48 -0.10 14.42 -1.58
CA LYS A 48 -1.27 14.73 -2.40
C LYS A 48 -2.16 13.51 -2.52
N VAL A 49 -3.45 13.72 -2.38
CA VAL A 49 -4.50 12.70 -2.58
C VAL A 49 -5.66 13.28 -3.38
N ASN A 50 -6.35 12.44 -4.13
CA ASN A 50 -7.57 12.76 -4.85
C ASN A 50 -8.43 11.49 -5.01
N GLN A 51 -9.60 11.61 -5.60
CA GLN A 51 -10.55 10.50 -5.76
C GLN A 51 -10.07 9.36 -6.68
N ALA A 52 -8.88 9.45 -7.28
CA ALA A 52 -8.29 8.36 -8.05
C ALA A 52 -7.57 7.32 -7.18
N VAL A 53 -7.35 7.61 -5.89
CA VAL A 53 -6.61 6.74 -4.97
C VAL A 53 -7.35 6.56 -3.65
N LEU A 54 -7.09 5.44 -2.97
CA LEU A 54 -7.48 5.24 -1.58
C LEU A 54 -6.82 6.32 -0.71
N ILE A 55 -7.55 6.90 0.24
CA ILE A 55 -6.95 7.73 1.29
C ILE A 55 -6.09 6.81 2.19
N PRO A 56 -4.76 7.00 2.29
CA PRO A 56 -3.91 6.18 3.14
C PRO A 56 -4.41 6.11 4.58
N ARG A 57 -4.46 4.91 5.14
CA ARG A 57 -4.96 4.66 6.50
C ARG A 57 -3.82 4.70 7.50
N VAL A 58 -4.11 5.16 8.71
CA VAL A 58 -3.13 5.22 9.80
C VAL A 58 -2.56 3.84 10.15
N GLU A 59 -3.36 2.77 10.02
CA GLU A 59 -2.92 1.39 10.22
C GLU A 59 -1.82 0.97 9.24
N THR A 60 -1.85 1.50 8.03
CA THR A 60 -0.85 1.22 6.99
C THR A 60 0.54 1.79 7.36
N GLU A 61 0.60 2.74 8.31
CA GLU A 61 1.88 3.22 8.84
C GLU A 61 2.67 2.14 9.57
N ASP A 62 1.97 1.19 10.24
CA ASP A 62 2.61 0.04 10.88
C ASP A 62 3.23 -0.92 9.85
N LEU A 63 2.62 -1.04 8.65
CA LEU A 63 3.20 -1.81 7.54
C LEU A 63 4.53 -1.21 7.10
N VAL A 64 4.62 0.13 7.05
CA VAL A 64 5.88 0.83 6.76
C VAL A 64 6.94 0.51 7.81
N ASP A 65 6.60 0.52 9.10
CA ASP A 65 7.56 0.18 10.16
C ASP A 65 8.10 -1.24 10.00
N LEU A 66 7.24 -2.22 9.67
CA LEU A 66 7.65 -3.60 9.44
C LEU A 66 8.62 -3.75 8.26
N ILE A 67 8.39 -3.03 7.16
CA ILE A 67 9.29 -3.09 6.00
C ILE A 67 10.60 -2.34 6.26
N CYS A 68 10.58 -1.24 7.01
CA CYS A 68 11.78 -0.52 7.43
C CYS A 68 12.66 -1.39 8.32
N GLU A 69 12.09 -2.03 9.36
CA GLU A 69 12.81 -2.96 10.23
C GLU A 69 13.51 -4.06 9.42
N PHE A 70 12.80 -4.71 8.51
CA PHE A 70 13.38 -5.75 7.66
C PHE A 70 14.48 -5.20 6.72
N SER A 71 14.29 -4.00 6.17
CA SER A 71 15.28 -3.38 5.28
C SER A 71 16.56 -3.00 6.04
N HIS A 72 16.45 -2.55 7.28
CA HIS A 72 17.60 -2.27 8.14
C HIS A 72 18.44 -3.55 8.39
N ASP A 73 17.78 -4.69 8.59
CA ASP A 73 18.48 -5.98 8.69
C ASP A 73 19.25 -6.33 7.40
N LEU A 74 18.68 -6.08 6.22
CA LEU A 74 19.35 -6.27 4.94
C LEU A 74 20.55 -5.32 4.80
N ILE A 75 20.38 -4.04 5.09
CA ILE A 75 21.43 -3.02 5.04
C ILE A 75 22.60 -3.38 5.99
N ASN A 76 22.28 -3.81 7.21
CA ASN A 76 23.29 -4.20 8.20
C ASN A 76 24.10 -5.43 7.76
N ARG A 77 23.53 -6.30 6.91
CA ARG A 77 24.24 -7.43 6.29
C ARG A 77 24.97 -7.06 5.00
N GLY A 78 24.90 -5.78 4.58
CA GLY A 78 25.49 -5.31 3.32
C GLY A 78 24.73 -5.78 2.07
N GLU A 79 23.46 -6.20 2.22
CA GLU A 79 22.64 -6.66 1.11
C GLU A 79 21.97 -5.46 0.40
N ALA A 80 21.88 -5.55 -0.92
CA ALA A 80 21.17 -4.55 -1.71
C ALA A 80 19.64 -4.70 -1.55
N ILE A 81 18.93 -3.57 -1.55
CA ILE A 81 17.47 -3.53 -1.54
C ILE A 81 16.94 -3.67 -2.97
N ASN A 82 16.10 -4.69 -3.17
CA ASN A 82 15.33 -4.93 -4.37
C ASN A 82 13.85 -4.91 -3.97
N TYR A 83 13.21 -3.75 -4.13
CA TYR A 83 11.87 -3.44 -3.63
C TYR A 83 10.81 -3.50 -4.73
N LEU A 84 9.65 -4.06 -4.40
CA LEU A 84 8.46 -4.08 -5.23
C LEU A 84 7.22 -3.75 -4.40
N GLU A 85 6.49 -2.71 -4.77
CA GLU A 85 5.14 -2.43 -4.27
C GLU A 85 4.11 -2.75 -5.36
N VAL A 86 3.02 -3.42 -4.96
CA VAL A 86 1.91 -3.76 -5.84
C VAL A 86 0.64 -3.08 -5.34
N GLY A 87 0.01 -2.27 -6.21
CA GLY A 87 -1.12 -1.41 -5.83
C GLY A 87 -0.64 -0.18 -5.07
N THR A 88 0.26 0.62 -5.66
CA THR A 88 0.92 1.73 -4.96
C THR A 88 -0.02 2.90 -4.59
N GLY A 89 -1.15 3.06 -5.28
CA GLY A 89 -2.10 4.14 -5.02
C GLY A 89 -1.45 5.52 -5.07
N SER A 90 -1.53 6.27 -3.98
CA SER A 90 -0.88 7.59 -3.84
C SER A 90 0.64 7.52 -3.67
N GLY A 91 1.21 6.31 -3.55
CA GLY A 91 2.61 6.07 -3.23
C GLY A 91 2.94 6.11 -1.73
N ALA A 92 1.96 6.12 -0.85
CA ALA A 92 2.15 6.37 0.58
C ALA A 92 3.18 5.44 1.23
N ILE A 93 3.08 4.12 1.03
CA ILE A 93 4.00 3.13 1.60
C ILE A 93 5.41 3.35 1.04
N SER A 94 5.53 3.39 -0.30
CA SER A 94 6.83 3.59 -0.97
C SER A 94 7.48 4.92 -0.63
N LEU A 95 6.71 6.00 -0.48
CA LEU A 95 7.24 7.32 -0.10
C LEU A 95 7.81 7.32 1.30
N ALA A 96 7.06 6.78 2.27
CA ALA A 96 7.50 6.69 3.66
C ALA A 96 8.72 5.76 3.79
N PHE A 97 8.72 4.63 3.07
CA PHE A 97 9.87 3.72 3.02
C PHE A 97 11.09 4.38 2.35
N PHE A 98 10.90 5.11 1.25
CA PHE A 98 11.97 5.85 0.58
C PHE A 98 12.58 6.94 1.49
N ASP A 99 11.75 7.65 2.24
CA ASP A 99 12.21 8.65 3.22
C ASP A 99 13.10 8.01 4.31
N ASP A 100 12.75 6.80 4.75
CA ASP A 100 13.58 6.04 5.69
C ASP A 100 14.91 5.61 5.03
N LEU A 101 14.85 5.02 3.84
CA LEU A 101 16.03 4.52 3.13
C LEU A 101 17.09 5.60 2.88
N ILE A 102 16.70 6.80 2.44
CA ILE A 102 17.67 7.87 2.13
C ILE A 102 18.39 8.43 3.34
N LYS A 103 17.92 8.13 4.55
CA LYS A 103 18.59 8.48 5.81
C LYS A 103 19.76 7.54 6.13
N HIS A 104 19.80 6.36 5.51
CA HIS A 104 20.88 5.37 5.68
C HIS A 104 22.01 5.59 4.68
N LYS A 105 23.19 6.01 5.15
CA LYS A 105 24.34 6.32 4.29
C LYS A 105 24.89 5.11 3.51
N SER A 106 24.65 3.90 4.01
CA SER A 106 25.18 2.64 3.44
C SER A 106 24.19 1.91 2.56
N VAL A 107 23.03 2.51 2.24
CA VAL A 107 22.00 1.83 1.46
C VAL A 107 22.46 1.60 0.02
N ILE A 108 22.32 0.38 -0.44
CA ILE A 108 22.45 -0.03 -1.84
C ILE A 108 21.05 -0.40 -2.31
N CYS A 109 20.47 0.40 -3.20
CA CYS A 109 19.20 0.10 -3.82
C CYS A 109 19.43 -0.20 -5.31
N GLU A 110 19.17 -1.42 -5.75
CA GLU A 110 19.30 -1.81 -7.16
C GLU A 110 18.02 -1.59 -7.93
N GLN A 111 16.87 -1.86 -7.30
CA GLN A 111 15.56 -1.74 -7.89
C GLN A 111 14.55 -1.22 -6.89
N PHE A 112 13.71 -0.30 -7.36
CA PHE A 112 12.59 0.24 -6.61
C PHE A 112 11.41 0.36 -7.58
N VAL A 113 10.53 -0.64 -7.57
CA VAL A 113 9.46 -0.80 -8.54
C VAL A 113 8.12 -0.62 -7.84
N MET A 114 7.27 0.22 -8.40
CA MET A 114 5.90 0.44 -7.95
C MET A 114 4.95 0.12 -9.09
N THR A 115 3.92 -0.68 -8.82
CA THR A 115 2.91 -1.01 -9.81
C THR A 115 1.53 -0.61 -9.35
N ASP A 116 0.69 -0.23 -10.28
CA ASP A 116 -0.74 -0.03 -10.09
C ASP A 116 -1.47 -0.31 -11.39
N ILE A 117 -2.73 -0.69 -11.31
CA ILE A 117 -3.59 -0.87 -12.48
C ILE A 117 -4.11 0.48 -12.99
N SER A 118 -4.15 1.50 -12.12
CA SER A 118 -4.60 2.87 -12.41
C SER A 118 -3.42 3.75 -12.83
N LYS A 119 -3.49 4.29 -14.04
CA LYS A 119 -2.54 5.30 -14.52
C LYS A 119 -2.59 6.58 -13.69
N GLU A 120 -3.78 6.96 -13.29
CA GLU A 120 -4.03 8.15 -12.47
C GLU A 120 -3.36 8.01 -11.11
N ALA A 121 -3.45 6.83 -10.48
CA ALA A 121 -2.76 6.52 -9.24
C ALA A 121 -1.23 6.61 -9.42
N LEU A 122 -0.67 5.98 -10.44
CA LEU A 122 0.76 6.04 -10.76
C LEU A 122 1.24 7.47 -11.00
N SER A 123 0.46 8.27 -11.73
CA SER A 123 0.78 9.67 -11.99
C SER A 123 0.84 10.48 -10.69
N LEU A 124 -0.12 10.27 -9.79
CA LEU A 124 -0.17 10.92 -8.49
C LEU A 124 1.00 10.48 -7.59
N ALA A 125 1.32 9.18 -7.54
CA ALA A 125 2.47 8.66 -6.82
C ALA A 125 3.77 9.30 -7.32
N GLN A 126 3.96 9.36 -8.64
CA GLN A 126 5.14 9.99 -9.24
C GLN A 126 5.23 11.48 -8.91
N GLU A 127 4.11 12.20 -8.95
CA GLU A 127 4.04 13.61 -8.53
C GLU A 127 4.46 13.78 -7.06
N ASN A 128 3.96 12.92 -6.17
CA ASN A 128 4.31 12.94 -4.76
C ASN A 128 5.81 12.73 -4.55
N PHE A 129 6.44 11.75 -5.23
CA PHE A 129 7.88 11.54 -5.15
C PHE A 129 8.69 12.75 -5.62
N GLN A 130 8.34 13.33 -6.77
CA GLN A 130 9.03 14.49 -7.34
C GLN A 130 8.90 15.73 -6.46
N ARG A 131 7.76 15.89 -5.79
CA ARG A 131 7.50 17.02 -4.90
C ARG A 131 8.23 16.93 -3.56
N LEU A 132 8.35 15.72 -3.02
CA LEU A 132 8.88 15.52 -1.66
C LEU A 132 10.38 15.30 -1.63
N PHE A 133 10.97 14.78 -2.70
CA PHE A 133 12.36 14.37 -2.68
C PHE A 133 13.18 14.98 -3.82
N ALA A 134 14.44 15.28 -3.50
CA ALA A 134 15.50 15.65 -4.45
C ALA A 134 16.72 14.77 -4.14
N HIS A 135 16.70 13.50 -4.55
CA HIS A 135 17.71 12.51 -4.20
C HIS A 135 18.11 11.65 -5.41
N PRO A 136 19.41 11.27 -5.58
CA PRO A 136 19.86 10.46 -6.72
C PRO A 136 19.15 9.12 -6.89
N LEU A 137 18.68 8.50 -5.79
CA LEU A 137 17.90 7.26 -5.84
C LEU A 137 16.58 7.40 -6.60
N LEU A 138 16.05 8.61 -6.80
CA LEU A 138 14.88 8.83 -7.66
C LEU A 138 15.06 8.25 -9.07
N ASN A 139 16.29 8.21 -9.58
CA ASN A 139 16.61 7.61 -10.88
C ASN A 139 16.44 6.07 -10.88
N LYS A 140 16.29 5.44 -9.73
CA LYS A 140 16.05 4.00 -9.60
C LYS A 140 14.56 3.64 -9.54
N LEU A 141 13.69 4.65 -9.34
CA LEU A 141 12.26 4.43 -9.24
C LEU A 141 11.68 4.04 -10.60
N LYS A 142 10.81 3.04 -10.59
CA LYS A 142 10.06 2.59 -11.77
C LYS A 142 8.58 2.53 -11.42
N PHE A 143 7.78 3.24 -12.18
CA PHE A 143 6.32 3.23 -12.10
C PHE A 143 5.80 2.43 -13.29
N LEU A 144 5.04 1.37 -13.05
CA LEU A 144 4.57 0.46 -14.10
C LEU A 144 3.05 0.27 -13.98
N GLU A 145 2.33 0.61 -15.02
CA GLU A 145 0.94 0.20 -15.15
C GLU A 145 0.87 -1.31 -15.32
N SER A 146 0.20 -2.01 -14.38
CA SER A 146 0.13 -3.46 -14.35
C SER A 146 -1.09 -3.96 -13.58
N ASP A 147 -1.83 -4.92 -14.15
CA ASP A 147 -2.73 -5.75 -13.36
C ASP A 147 -1.87 -6.71 -12.53
N LEU A 148 -1.68 -6.33 -11.25
CA LEU A 148 -0.72 -6.97 -10.34
C LEU A 148 0.68 -7.04 -10.98
N LEU A 149 1.17 -8.22 -11.36
CA LEU A 149 2.51 -8.46 -11.87
C LEU A 149 2.53 -8.89 -13.35
N GLN A 150 1.41 -8.74 -14.08
CA GLN A 150 1.32 -9.22 -15.46
C GLN A 150 2.36 -8.57 -16.37
N GLN A 151 2.59 -7.26 -16.24
CA GLN A 151 3.46 -6.46 -17.10
C GLN A 151 4.93 -6.44 -16.66
N ILE A 152 5.26 -6.94 -15.47
CA ILE A 152 6.65 -6.87 -14.94
C ILE A 152 7.67 -7.60 -15.84
N PHE A 153 7.25 -8.57 -16.69
CA PHE A 153 8.14 -9.39 -17.52
C PHE A 153 7.73 -9.52 -18.97
N VAL A 154 7.23 -8.47 -19.59
CA VAL A 154 6.86 -8.46 -21.03
C VAL A 154 8.07 -8.54 -21.97
N LYS A 155 9.30 -8.30 -21.46
CA LYS A 155 10.53 -8.45 -22.29
C LYS A 155 11.42 -9.56 -21.73
N PRO A 156 11.90 -10.48 -22.58
CA PRO A 156 12.82 -11.52 -22.14
C PRO A 156 14.13 -10.87 -21.66
N LYS A 157 14.35 -10.83 -20.35
CA LYS A 157 15.67 -10.58 -19.77
C LYS A 157 16.28 -11.92 -19.36
N PRO A 158 17.59 -12.13 -19.60
CA PRO A 158 18.27 -13.40 -19.32
C PRO A 158 18.34 -13.77 -17.83
N GLN A 159 18.02 -12.83 -16.92
CA GLN A 159 17.90 -13.07 -15.49
C GLN A 159 16.63 -12.43 -14.99
N ALA A 160 15.70 -13.26 -14.52
CA ALA A 160 14.53 -12.80 -13.79
C ALA A 160 15.00 -12.02 -12.55
N THR A 161 14.70 -10.74 -12.51
CA THR A 161 15.02 -9.89 -11.37
C THR A 161 14.17 -10.31 -10.19
N LYS A 162 14.80 -10.79 -9.12
CA LYS A 162 14.13 -11.14 -7.87
C LYS A 162 14.11 -9.95 -6.93
N PHE A 163 13.09 -9.90 -6.10
CA PHE A 163 12.91 -8.91 -5.05
C PHE A 163 13.15 -9.56 -3.69
N ASN A 164 13.81 -8.88 -2.80
CA ASN A 164 13.94 -9.32 -1.40
C ASN A 164 12.91 -8.66 -0.49
N LEU A 165 12.22 -7.62 -0.98
CA LEU A 165 11.16 -6.94 -0.27
C LEU A 165 9.99 -6.67 -1.21
N ILE A 166 8.88 -7.37 -0.99
CA ILE A 166 7.62 -7.19 -1.72
C ILE A 166 6.57 -6.69 -0.73
N VAL A 167 5.85 -5.63 -1.07
CA VAL A 167 4.77 -5.10 -0.23
C VAL A 167 3.52 -4.85 -1.04
N ALA A 168 2.36 -5.06 -0.42
CA ALA A 168 1.08 -4.74 -1.02
C ALA A 168 0.00 -4.43 0.04
N ASN A 169 -0.73 -3.35 -0.21
CA ASN A 169 -2.03 -3.06 0.41
C ASN A 169 -3.07 -3.09 -0.70
N LEU A 170 -3.49 -4.30 -1.10
CA LEU A 170 -4.46 -4.52 -2.16
C LEU A 170 -5.89 -4.43 -1.63
N PRO A 171 -6.89 -4.21 -2.50
CA PRO A 171 -8.29 -4.30 -2.13
C PRO A 171 -8.58 -5.63 -1.44
N TYR A 172 -9.07 -5.56 -0.20
CA TYR A 172 -9.31 -6.73 0.65
C TYR A 172 -10.72 -6.79 1.24
N ILE A 173 -11.59 -5.85 0.94
CA ILE A 173 -12.97 -5.84 1.43
C ILE A 173 -13.80 -6.84 0.62
N PRO A 174 -14.49 -7.82 1.26
CA PRO A 174 -15.40 -8.70 0.54
C PRO A 174 -16.49 -7.92 -0.19
N SER A 175 -16.80 -8.28 -1.43
CA SER A 175 -17.82 -7.58 -2.23
C SER A 175 -19.18 -7.51 -1.53
N SER A 176 -19.53 -8.51 -0.71
CA SER A 176 -20.76 -8.53 0.10
C SER A 176 -20.78 -7.48 1.22
N ALA A 177 -19.61 -7.01 1.67
CA ALA A 177 -19.51 -6.00 2.72
C ALA A 177 -19.63 -4.56 2.18
N TRP A 178 -19.64 -4.38 0.85
CA TRP A 178 -19.71 -3.05 0.21
C TRP A 178 -20.82 -2.15 0.74
N HIS A 179 -22.02 -2.71 0.90
CA HIS A 179 -23.19 -1.94 1.35
C HIS A 179 -23.09 -1.47 2.81
N ASN A 180 -22.21 -2.08 3.60
CA ASN A 180 -22.00 -1.75 5.01
C ASN A 180 -20.91 -0.70 5.23
N LEU A 181 -20.21 -0.27 4.17
CA LEU A 181 -19.21 0.78 4.26
C LEU A 181 -19.84 2.13 4.54
N ASP A 182 -19.12 2.97 5.28
CA ASP A 182 -19.52 4.35 5.49
C ASP A 182 -19.68 5.09 4.16
N SER A 183 -20.62 6.02 4.10
CA SER A 183 -20.90 6.82 2.90
C SER A 183 -19.68 7.62 2.45
N SER A 184 -18.88 8.14 3.39
CA SER A 184 -17.62 8.84 3.10
C SER A 184 -16.60 7.97 2.34
N VAL A 185 -16.64 6.67 2.55
CA VAL A 185 -15.79 5.68 1.85
C VAL A 185 -16.45 5.23 0.55
N LYS A 186 -17.66 4.68 0.67
CA LYS A 186 -18.37 4.03 -0.46
C LYS A 186 -18.67 4.96 -1.62
N ASP A 187 -19.03 6.23 -1.33
CA ASP A 187 -19.53 7.18 -2.32
C ASP A 187 -18.40 8.04 -2.93
N PHE A 188 -17.20 8.06 -2.30
CA PHE A 188 -16.12 8.97 -2.68
C PHE A 188 -14.81 8.28 -3.01
N GLU A 189 -14.48 7.16 -2.35
CA GLU A 189 -13.23 6.44 -2.62
C GLU A 189 -13.41 5.46 -3.79
N PRO A 190 -12.36 5.23 -4.59
CA PRO A 190 -12.49 4.37 -5.77
C PRO A 190 -12.77 2.92 -5.38
N LYS A 191 -13.87 2.36 -5.89
CA LYS A 191 -14.25 0.96 -5.64
C LYS A 191 -13.12 -0.01 -5.98
N LEU A 192 -12.36 0.31 -7.04
CA LEU A 192 -11.20 -0.47 -7.48
C LEU A 192 -10.14 -0.64 -6.38
N ALA A 193 -10.03 0.30 -5.45
CA ALA A 193 -9.06 0.26 -4.35
C ALA A 193 -9.60 -0.42 -3.07
N LEU A 194 -10.87 -0.84 -3.06
CA LEU A 194 -11.54 -1.40 -1.88
C LEU A 194 -12.04 -2.82 -2.08
N ASP A 195 -12.63 -3.13 -3.24
CA ASP A 195 -13.32 -4.41 -3.51
C ASP A 195 -12.29 -5.53 -3.79
N GLY A 196 -12.06 -6.37 -2.81
CA GLY A 196 -11.16 -7.55 -2.89
C GLY A 196 -11.80 -8.81 -3.46
N GLY A 197 -13.03 -8.71 -4.03
CA GLY A 197 -13.77 -9.82 -4.59
C GLY A 197 -14.60 -10.59 -3.57
N VAL A 198 -15.06 -11.78 -3.94
CA VAL A 198 -16.10 -12.55 -3.21
C VAL A 198 -15.77 -12.76 -1.72
N ASN A 199 -14.52 -12.99 -1.40
CA ASN A 199 -14.04 -13.22 -0.02
C ASN A 199 -13.02 -12.19 0.46
N GLY A 200 -12.76 -11.15 -0.33
CA GLY A 200 -11.74 -10.13 -0.02
C GLY A 200 -10.30 -10.57 -0.24
N PHE A 201 -10.05 -11.84 -0.61
CA PHE A 201 -8.68 -12.39 -0.77
C PHE A 201 -8.33 -12.73 -2.23
N VAL A 202 -9.21 -12.44 -3.18
CA VAL A 202 -9.04 -12.83 -4.59
C VAL A 202 -7.79 -12.21 -5.20
N LEU A 203 -7.57 -10.90 -5.01
CA LEU A 203 -6.42 -10.21 -5.59
C LEU A 203 -5.11 -10.60 -4.90
N ILE A 204 -5.14 -10.79 -3.58
CA ILE A 204 -3.99 -11.22 -2.80
C ILE A 204 -3.56 -12.62 -3.22
N ASN A 205 -4.50 -13.56 -3.39
CA ASN A 205 -4.19 -14.91 -3.87
C ASN A 205 -3.57 -14.89 -5.27
N ARG A 206 -4.15 -14.12 -6.21
CA ARG A 206 -3.58 -13.94 -7.56
C ARG A 206 -2.17 -13.37 -7.53
N LEU A 207 -1.91 -12.38 -6.67
CA LEU A 207 -0.58 -11.81 -6.48
C LEU A 207 0.42 -12.89 -6.04
N LEU A 208 0.08 -13.65 -5.01
CA LEU A 208 0.96 -14.70 -4.47
C LEU A 208 1.21 -15.82 -5.49
N GLU A 209 0.21 -16.23 -6.25
CA GLU A 209 0.37 -17.18 -7.37
C GLU A 209 1.33 -16.63 -8.43
N GLN A 210 1.20 -15.36 -8.84
CA GLN A 210 2.11 -14.74 -9.80
C GLN A 210 3.55 -14.60 -9.28
N ILE A 211 3.73 -14.34 -7.98
CA ILE A 211 5.07 -14.32 -7.35
C ILE A 211 5.73 -15.71 -7.43
N LEU A 212 4.97 -16.75 -7.16
CA LEU A 212 5.46 -18.15 -7.25
C LEU A 212 5.76 -18.56 -8.68
N GLU A 213 4.82 -18.39 -9.60
CA GLU A 213 4.96 -18.77 -11.01
C GLU A 213 6.17 -18.09 -11.67
N LYS A 214 6.38 -16.81 -11.38
CA LYS A 214 7.46 -16.02 -11.95
C LYS A 214 8.75 -16.10 -11.12
N ASN A 215 8.75 -16.82 -9.98
CA ASN A 215 9.88 -16.97 -9.03
C ASN A 215 10.51 -15.62 -8.65
N LEU A 216 9.67 -14.65 -8.24
CA LEU A 216 10.07 -13.25 -8.02
C LEU A 216 10.72 -12.99 -6.66
N LEU A 217 10.48 -13.83 -5.66
CA LEU A 217 11.01 -13.65 -4.33
C LEU A 217 12.41 -14.30 -4.23
N THR A 218 13.38 -13.60 -3.62
CA THR A 218 14.68 -14.19 -3.23
C THR A 218 14.47 -15.22 -2.13
N ASP A 219 15.49 -16.04 -1.84
CA ASP A 219 15.35 -17.11 -0.85
C ASP A 219 15.19 -16.58 0.58
N HIS A 220 15.77 -15.42 0.89
CA HIS A 220 15.63 -14.74 2.19
C HIS A 220 14.67 -13.52 2.12
N GLY A 221 13.99 -13.35 0.99
CA GLY A 221 13.05 -12.26 0.81
C GLY A 221 11.75 -12.45 1.59
N LYS A 222 11.07 -11.34 1.84
CA LYS A 222 9.76 -11.34 2.50
C LYS A 222 8.72 -10.58 1.69
N ILE A 223 7.49 -11.04 1.84
CA ILE A 223 6.29 -10.39 1.33
C ILE A 223 5.51 -9.86 2.52
N PHE A 224 5.17 -8.58 2.49
CA PHE A 224 4.38 -7.90 3.52
C PHE A 224 3.04 -7.50 2.93
N LEU A 225 1.96 -7.97 3.53
CA LEU A 225 0.60 -7.73 3.04
C LEU A 225 -0.25 -7.10 4.14
N GLU A 226 -0.98 -6.03 3.78
CA GLU A 226 -2.13 -5.62 4.57
C GLU A 226 -3.34 -6.44 4.13
N VAL A 227 -4.14 -6.90 5.12
CA VAL A 227 -5.24 -7.82 4.89
C VAL A 227 -6.46 -7.46 5.72
N TYR A 228 -7.62 -8.01 5.36
CA TYR A 228 -8.82 -7.92 6.17
C TYR A 228 -8.66 -8.73 7.46
N GLU A 229 -9.26 -8.29 8.54
CA GLU A 229 -9.09 -8.90 9.88
C GLU A 229 -9.42 -10.40 9.96
N THR A 230 -10.27 -10.90 9.05
CA THR A 230 -10.62 -12.33 8.98
C THR A 230 -9.62 -13.16 8.17
N HIS A 231 -8.68 -12.55 7.43
CA HIS A 231 -7.68 -13.25 6.63
C HIS A 231 -6.48 -13.70 7.48
N GLN A 232 -6.77 -14.39 8.58
CA GLN A 232 -5.77 -14.95 9.47
C GLN A 232 -5.11 -16.19 8.84
N LYS A 233 -3.96 -16.58 9.41
CA LYS A 233 -3.22 -17.76 8.96
C LYS A 233 -4.11 -19.01 8.88
N ALA A 234 -4.93 -19.26 9.90
CA ALA A 234 -5.86 -20.37 9.92
C ALA A 234 -6.87 -20.34 8.74
N TYR A 235 -7.35 -19.13 8.37
CA TYR A 235 -8.20 -18.97 7.19
C TYR A 235 -7.46 -19.33 5.89
N ILE A 236 -6.19 -18.92 5.77
CA ILE A 236 -5.38 -19.18 4.58
C ILE A 236 -5.04 -20.67 4.50
N GLU A 237 -4.69 -21.31 5.61
CA GLU A 237 -4.43 -22.75 5.68
C GLU A 237 -5.65 -23.59 5.23
N ALA A 238 -6.85 -23.16 5.63
CA ALA A 238 -8.09 -23.85 5.29
C ALA A 238 -8.51 -23.65 3.82
N ASN A 239 -8.35 -22.44 3.27
CA ASN A 239 -8.92 -22.06 1.98
C ASN A 239 -7.89 -22.01 0.83
N PHE A 240 -6.60 -21.83 1.15
CA PHE A 240 -5.51 -21.69 0.17
C PHE A 240 -4.30 -22.58 0.55
N PRO A 241 -4.47 -23.91 0.68
CA PRO A 241 -3.42 -24.83 1.17
C PRO A 241 -2.17 -24.84 0.27
N LYS A 242 -2.28 -24.50 -1.02
CA LYS A 242 -1.11 -24.35 -1.89
C LYS A 242 -0.16 -23.25 -1.43
N LEU A 243 -0.67 -22.16 -0.88
CA LEU A 243 0.16 -21.06 -0.41
C LEU A 243 1.01 -21.49 0.79
N THR A 244 0.44 -22.27 1.71
CA THR A 244 1.14 -22.75 2.91
C THR A 244 2.20 -23.82 2.63
N GLN A 245 2.14 -24.46 1.46
CA GLN A 245 3.22 -25.34 0.99
C GLN A 245 4.46 -24.57 0.51
N HIS A 246 4.27 -23.33 0.08
CA HIS A 246 5.32 -22.50 -0.51
C HIS A 246 5.78 -21.36 0.39
N PHE A 247 4.99 -21.01 1.41
CA PHE A 247 5.31 -19.90 2.32
C PHE A 247 5.12 -20.29 3.79
N VAL A 248 6.07 -19.87 4.61
CA VAL A 248 5.88 -19.73 6.06
C VAL A 248 5.17 -18.41 6.29
N ILE A 249 4.02 -18.44 6.98
CA ILE A 249 3.16 -17.29 7.22
C ILE A 249 3.26 -16.88 8.68
N LYS A 250 3.61 -15.61 8.93
CA LYS A 250 3.57 -14.94 10.22
C LYS A 250 2.47 -13.88 10.21
N GLU A 251 1.71 -13.80 11.29
CA GLU A 251 0.69 -12.77 11.51
C GLU A 251 1.26 -11.63 12.33
N GLN A 252 0.78 -10.41 12.04
CA GLN A 252 1.11 -9.23 12.82
C GLN A 252 -0.13 -8.37 13.02
N ARG A 253 -0.25 -7.77 14.22
CA ARG A 253 -1.34 -6.85 14.56
C ARG A 253 -0.93 -5.41 14.32
N ASP A 254 -1.94 -4.57 14.04
CA ASP A 254 -1.78 -3.12 13.99
C ASP A 254 -1.69 -2.51 15.40
N GLN A 255 -1.41 -1.22 15.48
CA GLN A 255 -1.34 -0.43 16.73
C GLN A 255 -2.65 -0.45 17.55
N PHE A 256 -3.77 -0.84 16.94
CA PHE A 256 -5.06 -1.00 17.61
C PHE A 256 -5.31 -2.46 18.05
N ALA A 257 -4.28 -3.32 18.01
CA ALA A 257 -4.31 -4.73 18.34
C ALA A 257 -5.22 -5.59 17.42
N ARG A 258 -5.62 -5.09 16.23
CA ARG A 258 -6.39 -5.83 15.24
C ARG A 258 -5.44 -6.66 14.37
N HIS A 259 -5.88 -7.84 13.97
CA HIS A 259 -5.17 -8.62 12.96
C HIS A 259 -5.19 -7.86 11.62
N ARG A 260 -4.01 -7.51 11.10
CA ARG A 260 -3.92 -6.60 9.94
C ARG A 260 -2.87 -7.00 8.92
N PHE A 261 -1.79 -7.66 9.32
CA PHE A 261 -0.68 -7.93 8.42
C PHE A 261 -0.33 -9.41 8.35
N LEU A 262 0.06 -9.84 7.16
CA LEU A 262 0.70 -11.12 6.91
C LEU A 262 2.11 -10.90 6.39
N ILE A 263 3.07 -11.61 6.96
CA ILE A 263 4.46 -11.63 6.52
C ILE A 263 4.74 -13.03 6.02
N LEU A 264 5.07 -13.16 4.71
CA LEU A 264 5.33 -14.43 4.07
C LEU A 264 6.80 -14.51 3.65
N GLN A 265 7.40 -15.67 3.84
CA GLN A 265 8.75 -15.98 3.37
C GLN A 265 8.79 -17.42 2.88
N LYS A 266 9.80 -17.75 2.06
CA LYS A 266 10.06 -19.15 1.69
C LYS A 266 10.39 -19.98 2.92
N PRO A 267 10.07 -21.30 2.93
CA PRO A 267 10.46 -22.22 4.01
C PRO A 267 11.96 -22.30 4.25
#